data_07e8cca624298c66969bbd644426b925
#
_entry.id   07e8cca624298c66969bbd644426b925
#
_cell.length_a   1.000
_cell.length_b   1.000
_cell.length_c   1.000
_cell.angle_alpha   90.00
_cell.angle_beta   90.00
_cell.angle_gamma   90.00
#
_symmetry.space_group_name_H-M   'P 1'
#
loop_
_entity.id
_entity.type
_entity.pdbx_description
1 polymer ?
#
loop_
_entity_poly.entity_id
_entity_poly.type
_entity_poly.pdbx_seq_one_letter_code
_entity_poly.pdbx_strand_id
1 'polypeptide(L)'
;SIKWAVEPGAKALGLSADHVIGVQTKVINNIITDEKVLPITYRQGKVDALLQHTNQLRPFLCVGNTIGDYELLQSSTDIRLAVSAASRDDKLFKAENELFNKAGEQNWWRHRFL
;
A
#
# COMPACT_ATOMS: atom_id res chain seq x y z
N SER A 1 0.26 0.75 -6.93
CA SER A 1 1.05 1.64 -7.82
C SER A 1 2.16 0.85 -8.51
N ILE A 2 2.62 1.39 -9.63
CA ILE A 2 3.76 0.82 -10.38
C ILE A 2 5.05 1.15 -9.61
N LYS A 3 5.89 0.13 -9.35
CA LYS A 3 7.12 0.27 -8.56
C LYS A 3 8.01 1.40 -9.09
N TRP A 4 8.31 1.40 -10.38
CA TRP A 4 9.20 2.39 -11.00
C TRP A 4 8.70 3.84 -10.94
N ALA A 5 7.39 4.05 -10.84
CA ALA A 5 6.84 5.39 -10.66
C ALA A 5 6.97 5.90 -9.21
N VAL A 6 7.08 4.99 -8.23
CA VAL A 6 7.21 5.32 -6.80
C VAL A 6 8.67 5.48 -6.36
N GLU A 7 9.58 4.74 -6.97
CA GLU A 7 11.00 4.74 -6.61
C GLU A 7 11.65 6.14 -6.57
N PRO A 8 11.42 7.06 -7.53
CA PRO A 8 12.00 8.41 -7.45
C PRO A 8 11.54 9.19 -6.22
N GLY A 9 10.27 9.05 -5.83
CA GLY A 9 9.74 9.67 -4.62
C GLY A 9 10.34 9.07 -3.35
N ALA A 10 10.48 7.75 -3.30
CA ALA A 10 11.14 7.06 -2.21
C ALA A 10 12.60 7.50 -2.05
N LYS A 11 13.33 7.63 -3.17
CA LYS A 11 14.70 8.12 -3.18
C LYS A 11 14.82 9.54 -2.64
N ALA A 12 13.88 10.43 -2.99
CA ALA A 12 13.85 11.79 -2.45
C ALA A 12 13.65 11.84 -0.93
N LEU A 13 13.06 10.79 -0.34
CA LEU A 13 12.90 10.61 1.11
C LEU A 13 14.05 9.81 1.75
N GLY A 14 15.13 9.54 1.03
CA GLY A 14 16.28 8.79 1.53
C GLY A 14 16.09 7.26 1.58
N LEU A 15 15.06 6.74 0.92
CA LEU A 15 14.78 5.31 0.83
C LEU A 15 15.38 4.71 -0.45
N SER A 16 15.90 3.49 -0.38
CA SER A 16 16.37 2.75 -1.57
C SER A 16 15.20 2.08 -2.30
N ALA A 17 15.45 1.64 -3.54
CA ALA A 17 14.47 0.89 -4.34
C ALA A 17 13.97 -0.39 -3.65
N ASP A 18 14.76 -1.00 -2.77
CA ASP A 18 14.39 -2.19 -2.01
C ASP A 18 13.29 -1.93 -0.96
N HIS A 19 13.07 -0.66 -0.59
CA HIS A 19 11.96 -0.27 0.28
C HIS A 19 10.65 -0.04 -0.49
N VAL A 20 10.67 -0.19 -1.82
CA VAL A 20 9.48 0.00 -2.66
C VAL A 20 8.95 -1.34 -3.14
N ILE A 21 7.78 -1.71 -2.66
CA ILE A 21 7.03 -2.89 -3.12
C ILE A 21 5.84 -2.39 -3.94
N GLY A 22 5.80 -2.71 -5.21
CA GLY A 22 4.77 -2.23 -6.12
C GLY A 22 4.55 -3.17 -7.30
N VAL A 23 3.54 -2.87 -8.10
CA VAL A 23 3.28 -3.61 -9.35
C VAL A 23 4.45 -3.42 -10.30
N GLN A 24 4.96 -4.51 -10.85
CA GLN A 24 6.02 -4.50 -11.84
C GLN A 24 5.83 -5.62 -12.86
N THR A 25 6.47 -5.47 -14.00
CA THR A 25 6.58 -6.53 -15.02
C THR A 25 8.02 -7.00 -15.13
N LYS A 26 8.23 -8.15 -15.73
CA LYS A 26 9.59 -8.65 -15.98
C LYS A 26 10.34 -7.75 -16.95
N VAL A 27 11.61 -7.54 -16.68
CA VAL A 27 12.55 -6.85 -17.56
C VAL A 27 13.51 -7.89 -18.13
N ILE A 28 13.51 -8.07 -19.45
CA ILE A 28 14.37 -9.03 -20.16
C ILE A 28 15.24 -8.24 -21.13
N ASN A 29 16.56 -8.39 -21.05
CA ASN A 29 17.53 -7.65 -21.87
C ASN A 29 17.30 -6.13 -21.89
N ASN A 30 17.04 -5.54 -20.70
CA ASN A 30 16.69 -4.12 -20.51
C ASN A 30 15.38 -3.66 -21.21
N ILE A 31 14.53 -4.61 -21.62
CA ILE A 31 13.23 -4.34 -22.21
C ILE A 31 12.14 -4.71 -21.21
N ILE A 32 11.25 -3.76 -20.94
CA ILE A 32 10.05 -4.00 -20.11
C ILE A 32 9.10 -4.87 -20.92
N THR A 33 8.66 -5.98 -20.33
CA THR A 33 7.69 -6.90 -20.91
C THR A 33 6.30 -6.67 -20.34
N ASP A 34 5.29 -7.33 -20.90
CA ASP A 34 3.92 -7.35 -20.38
C ASP A 34 3.71 -8.46 -19.30
N GLU A 35 4.73 -9.29 -19.07
CA GLU A 35 4.66 -10.38 -18.09
C GLU A 35 4.75 -9.83 -16.67
N LYS A 36 3.65 -9.93 -15.92
CA LYS A 36 3.56 -9.42 -14.55
C LYS A 36 4.39 -10.24 -13.58
N VAL A 37 5.05 -9.56 -12.66
CA VAL A 37 5.70 -10.20 -11.50
C VAL A 37 4.67 -10.37 -10.39
N LEU A 38 4.50 -11.59 -9.91
CA LEU A 38 3.55 -11.91 -8.83
C LEU A 38 4.22 -11.80 -7.45
N PRO A 39 3.45 -11.53 -6.40
CA PRO A 39 2.01 -11.23 -6.40
C PRO A 39 1.70 -9.80 -6.85
N ILE A 40 0.52 -9.58 -7.42
CA ILE A 40 0.04 -8.22 -7.71
C ILE A 40 -0.27 -7.51 -6.41
N THR A 41 0.32 -6.32 -6.19
CA THR A 41 0.19 -5.54 -4.94
C THR A 41 -1.16 -4.82 -4.86
N TYR A 42 -2.23 -5.60 -4.76
CA TYR A 42 -3.60 -5.12 -4.56
C TYR A 42 -4.30 -5.99 -3.51
N ARG A 43 -4.97 -5.37 -2.53
CA ARG A 43 -5.63 -6.05 -1.40
C ARG A 43 -4.70 -7.07 -0.73
N GLN A 44 -5.10 -8.34 -0.66
CA GLN A 44 -4.29 -9.43 -0.08
C GLN A 44 -2.90 -9.52 -0.74
N GLY A 45 -2.78 -9.25 -2.04
CA GLY A 45 -1.48 -9.25 -2.73
C GLY A 45 -0.47 -8.24 -2.18
N LYS A 46 -0.90 -7.18 -1.49
CA LYS A 46 0.02 -6.29 -0.76
C LYS A 46 0.66 -7.00 0.43
N VAL A 47 -0.12 -7.79 1.16
CA VAL A 47 0.36 -8.59 2.30
C VAL A 47 1.31 -9.67 1.82
N ASP A 48 0.93 -10.40 0.77
CA ASP A 48 1.73 -11.47 0.22
C ASP A 48 3.09 -10.97 -0.28
N ALA A 49 3.09 -9.84 -1.01
CA ALA A 49 4.32 -9.20 -1.48
C ALA A 49 5.19 -8.71 -0.31
N LEU A 50 4.60 -8.11 0.72
CA LEU A 50 5.33 -7.68 1.90
C LEU A 50 5.97 -8.86 2.63
N LEU A 51 5.23 -9.93 2.87
CA LEU A 51 5.73 -11.12 3.57
C LEU A 51 6.84 -11.81 2.79
N GLN A 52 6.74 -11.91 1.46
CA GLN A 52 7.83 -12.41 0.61
C GLN A 52 9.08 -11.54 0.73
N HIS A 53 8.92 -10.23 0.69
CA HIS A 53 10.02 -9.27 0.74
C HIS A 53 10.74 -9.26 2.10
N THR A 54 10.01 -9.50 3.17
CA THR A 54 10.52 -9.44 4.56
C THR A 54 10.84 -10.81 5.16
N ASN A 55 10.89 -11.88 4.38
CA ASN A 55 11.04 -13.24 4.90
C ASN A 55 9.99 -13.61 5.96
N GLN A 56 8.72 -13.34 5.67
CA GLN A 56 7.56 -13.62 6.52
C GLN A 56 7.47 -12.78 7.80
N LEU A 57 8.22 -11.66 7.89
CA LEU A 57 8.07 -10.73 9.02
C LEU A 57 6.86 -9.81 8.81
N ARG A 58 5.99 -9.79 9.80
CA ARG A 58 4.82 -8.92 9.80
C ARG A 58 5.19 -7.50 10.25
N PRO A 59 4.58 -6.46 9.67
CA PRO A 59 4.83 -5.08 10.09
C PRO A 59 4.19 -4.80 11.45
N PHE A 60 4.83 -3.99 12.27
CA PHE A 60 4.23 -3.51 13.51
C PHE A 60 3.31 -2.28 13.29
N LEU A 61 3.52 -1.55 12.22
CA LEU A 61 2.76 -0.37 11.83
C LEU A 61 2.36 -0.48 10.35
N CYS A 62 1.07 -0.28 10.07
CA CYS A 62 0.58 -0.08 8.71
C CYS A 62 -0.24 1.19 8.60
N VAL A 63 -0.02 1.94 7.54
CA VAL A 63 -0.80 3.13 7.18
C VAL A 63 -1.39 2.93 5.78
N GLY A 64 -2.63 3.30 5.60
CA GLY A 64 -3.30 3.22 4.30
C GLY A 64 -4.41 4.25 4.17
N ASN A 65 -4.83 4.53 2.93
CA ASN A 65 -5.83 5.56 2.69
C ASN A 65 -7.10 5.05 1.99
N THR A 66 -7.06 3.93 1.32
CA THR A 66 -8.24 3.39 0.61
C THR A 66 -8.60 1.99 1.09
N ILE A 67 -9.82 1.56 0.79
CA ILE A 67 -10.29 0.21 1.13
C ILE A 67 -9.41 -0.90 0.55
N GLY A 68 -8.63 -0.61 -0.50
CA GLY A 68 -7.62 -1.53 -1.05
C GLY A 68 -6.43 -1.79 -0.11
N ASP A 69 -6.31 -1.05 0.99
CA ASP A 69 -5.28 -1.22 2.02
C ASP A 69 -5.79 -1.98 3.26
N TYR A 70 -7.07 -2.39 3.27
CA TYR A 70 -7.69 -3.01 4.45
C TYR A 70 -6.91 -4.23 4.93
N GLU A 71 -6.60 -5.16 4.04
CA GLU A 71 -5.88 -6.38 4.36
C GLU A 71 -4.44 -6.08 4.83
N LEU A 72 -3.80 -5.06 4.25
CA LEU A 72 -2.48 -4.60 4.69
C LEU A 72 -2.53 -4.07 6.13
N LEU A 73 -3.49 -3.19 6.45
CA LEU A 73 -3.66 -2.68 7.80
C LEU A 73 -3.95 -3.83 8.77
N GLN A 74 -4.83 -4.76 8.39
CA GLN A 74 -5.16 -5.93 9.20
C GLN A 74 -3.95 -6.82 9.49
N SER A 75 -2.97 -6.87 8.59
CA SER A 75 -1.75 -7.66 8.77
C SER A 75 -0.79 -7.09 9.82
N SER A 76 -0.93 -5.82 10.22
CA SER A 76 -0.10 -5.22 11.26
C SER A 76 -0.25 -5.95 12.60
N THR A 77 0.86 -6.09 13.33
CA THR A 77 0.85 -6.71 14.66
C THR A 77 0.42 -5.73 15.76
N ASP A 78 0.54 -4.40 15.53
CA ASP A 78 0.29 -3.41 16.59
C ASP A 78 -0.53 -2.21 16.06
N ILE A 79 0.06 -1.30 15.32
CA ILE A 79 -0.58 -0.04 14.93
C ILE A 79 -1.16 -0.12 13.52
N ARG A 80 -2.43 0.26 13.41
CA ARG A 80 -3.19 0.36 12.15
C ARG A 80 -3.76 1.76 12.05
N LEU A 81 -3.36 2.51 11.02
CA LEU A 81 -3.78 3.89 10.82
C LEU A 81 -4.41 4.08 9.45
N ALA A 82 -5.69 4.39 9.43
CA ALA A 82 -6.38 4.83 8.22
C ALA A 82 -6.28 6.35 8.10
N VAL A 83 -5.83 6.85 6.97
CA VAL A 83 -5.75 8.28 6.66
C VAL A 83 -6.71 8.62 5.52
N SER A 84 -7.27 9.83 5.53
CA SER A 84 -8.14 10.32 4.46
C SER A 84 -7.82 11.79 4.18
N ALA A 85 -7.61 12.14 2.92
CA ALA A 85 -7.31 13.51 2.48
C ALA A 85 -8.23 13.96 1.34
N ALA A 86 -8.92 13.05 0.68
CA ALA A 86 -9.80 13.37 -0.44
C ALA A 86 -11.01 14.20 0.01
N SER A 87 -11.30 15.28 -0.74
CA SER A 87 -12.54 16.02 -0.59
C SER A 87 -13.74 15.22 -1.10
N ARG A 88 -14.96 15.64 -0.72
CA ARG A 88 -16.19 14.91 -1.11
C ARG A 88 -16.38 14.79 -2.62
N ASP A 89 -15.86 15.74 -3.37
CA ASP A 89 -15.97 15.81 -4.83
C ASP A 89 -14.84 15.03 -5.54
N ASP A 90 -13.87 14.50 -4.79
CA ASP A 90 -12.78 13.72 -5.33
C ASP A 90 -13.24 12.28 -5.61
N LYS A 91 -12.80 11.73 -6.74
CA LYS A 91 -13.07 10.34 -7.14
C LYS A 91 -12.57 9.30 -6.12
N LEU A 92 -11.56 9.64 -5.34
CA LEU A 92 -11.00 8.76 -4.30
C LEU A 92 -11.81 8.79 -3.00
N PHE A 93 -12.66 9.81 -2.80
CA PHE A 93 -13.37 10.00 -1.53
C PHE A 93 -14.12 8.74 -1.08
N LYS A 94 -14.83 8.10 -1.99
CA LYS A 94 -15.61 6.90 -1.65
C LYS A 94 -14.72 5.78 -1.07
N ALA A 95 -13.59 5.49 -1.74
CA ALA A 95 -12.68 4.43 -1.32
C ALA A 95 -11.94 4.76 -0.02
N GLU A 96 -11.57 6.04 0.17
CA GLU A 96 -10.97 6.51 1.42
C GLU A 96 -11.96 6.49 2.58
N ASN A 97 -13.19 6.96 2.34
CA ASN A 97 -14.25 6.99 3.37
C ASN A 97 -14.65 5.57 3.80
N GLU A 98 -14.64 4.60 2.88
CA GLU A 98 -14.92 3.20 3.21
C GLU A 98 -13.87 2.64 4.17
N LEU A 99 -12.57 2.83 3.90
CA LEU A 99 -11.52 2.43 4.84
C LEU A 99 -11.62 3.17 6.17
N PHE A 100 -11.88 4.47 6.13
CA PHE A 100 -12.02 5.29 7.33
C PHE A 100 -13.14 4.80 8.26
N ASN A 101 -14.28 4.39 7.70
CA ASN A 101 -15.39 3.83 8.45
C ASN A 101 -15.05 2.43 9.00
N LYS A 102 -14.45 1.56 8.18
CA LYS A 102 -13.97 0.24 8.62
C LYS A 102 -12.97 0.34 9.76
N ALA A 103 -12.05 1.30 9.71
CA ALA A 103 -11.09 1.53 10.78
C ALA A 103 -11.81 1.91 12.09
N GLY A 104 -12.88 2.71 12.02
CA GLY A 104 -13.71 3.03 13.19
C GLY A 104 -14.43 1.82 13.77
N GLU A 105 -15.02 0.95 12.93
CA GLU A 105 -15.67 -0.30 13.34
C GLU A 105 -14.69 -1.27 14.04
N GLN A 106 -13.42 -1.26 13.62
CA GLN A 106 -12.36 -2.14 14.14
C GLN A 106 -11.56 -1.53 15.31
N ASN A 107 -11.92 -0.32 15.78
CA ASN A 107 -11.14 0.44 16.76
C ASN A 107 -9.69 0.69 16.35
N TRP A 108 -9.44 0.85 15.06
CA TRP A 108 -8.14 1.25 14.55
C TRP A 108 -7.98 2.77 14.62
N TRP A 109 -6.74 3.26 14.61
CA TRP A 109 -6.44 4.67 14.48
C TRP A 109 -6.91 5.19 13.13
N ARG A 110 -7.45 6.41 13.11
CA ARG A 110 -7.87 7.08 11.88
C ARG A 110 -7.67 8.57 11.97
N HIS A 111 -7.26 9.16 10.87
CA HIS A 111 -7.06 10.60 10.74
C HIS A 111 -7.59 11.12 9.41
N ARG A 112 -8.31 12.22 9.45
CA ARG A 112 -8.77 12.92 8.25
C ARG A 112 -8.08 14.27 8.17
N PHE A 113 -7.34 14.49 7.09
CA PHE A 113 -6.79 15.80 6.77
C PHE A 113 -7.91 16.71 6.26
N LEU A 114 -7.85 17.96 6.64
CA LEU A 114 -8.82 18.99 6.22
C LEU A 114 -8.45 19.56 4.86
#